data_02fdc38ef5fe0e96eb0431752873d1ea
#
_entry.id   02fdc38ef5fe0e96eb0431752873d1ea
#
_cell.length_a   1.000
_cell.length_b   1.000
_cell.length_c   1.000
_cell.angle_alpha   90.00
_cell.angle_beta   90.00
_cell.angle_gamma   90.00
#
_symmetry.space_group_name_H-M   'P 1'
#
loop_
_entity.id
_entity.type
_entity.pdbx_description
1 polymer ?
#
loop_
_entity_poly.entity_id
_entity_poly.type
_entity_poly.pdbx_seq_one_letter_code
_entity_poly.pdbx_strand_id
1 'polypeptide(L)'
;EMAVFCKRKGFAYPSGEIYGGLAGFFDYGHLGVLLKRNFENLWRNFFLGLDENFAEIESSEIMPEKVFVASGHLKNFNDFASKCKKGHIERADHLLEKNLKQRFEGLTSEQLFEKIKENKISCSVCGSQIESVDIANMMFPLQLGFGNNTKAFLRPETAQSPYVNFKIQSEVMRKKLPLGLALIGRAYRNELSPRNFLLRQRAFTQAELQIFFNPLKINEHEKFEEIKNYFLNVVLSDERSKGIQKIKCLDLLEKIPKFHVYHMAKVQQFYFDVLHFPEEKFRFYQLNDQEKAFYNKYHFDMEANLDFIGWTEIGGVHYRTDHDLKGHQEVSKENMLFFDEETKEKFIPHVLELSFGVDRNFYSILNFAYFYDEKRQNIVLKLEPNLAPVKVAVFPLVKSLEFEKIAQDIFNELKKDFNAVYDKSGSIGRRYARNDEIGTLFCITIDDDSLKKKNVTVRIRDSAKQVRIKIKDLKEFLRKAIYEGEDILKFGKIVDTRKK
;
A
#
# COMPACT_ATOMS: atom_id res chain seq x y z
N GLU A 1 -12.97 12.43 8.27
CA GLU A 1 -12.11 13.63 8.13
C GLU A 1 -11.09 13.45 6.99
N MET A 2 -10.29 12.37 6.99
CA MET A 2 -9.30 12.08 5.93
C MET A 2 -9.91 12.03 4.51
N ALA A 3 -11.07 11.39 4.31
CA ALA A 3 -11.73 11.34 3.00
C ALA A 3 -12.10 12.75 2.47
N VAL A 4 -12.60 13.63 3.36
CA VAL A 4 -12.92 15.02 3.01
C VAL A 4 -11.64 15.79 2.65
N PHE A 5 -10.58 15.60 3.42
CA PHE A 5 -9.27 16.19 3.13
C PHE A 5 -8.74 15.73 1.76
N CYS A 6 -8.73 14.42 1.51
CA CYS A 6 -8.25 13.85 0.24
C CYS A 6 -9.02 14.41 -0.96
N LYS A 7 -10.35 14.50 -0.87
CA LYS A 7 -11.19 15.07 -1.93
C LYS A 7 -10.86 16.54 -2.18
N ARG A 8 -10.83 17.35 -1.11
CA ARG A 8 -10.55 18.80 -1.21
C ARG A 8 -9.17 19.13 -1.78
N LYS A 9 -8.18 18.26 -1.56
CA LYS A 9 -6.79 18.47 -2.01
C LYS A 9 -6.47 17.74 -3.31
N GLY A 10 -7.38 16.94 -3.85
CA GLY A 10 -7.15 16.19 -5.10
C GLY A 10 -6.23 14.97 -4.92
N PHE A 11 -6.31 14.31 -3.76
CA PHE A 11 -5.65 13.03 -3.52
C PHE A 11 -6.52 11.87 -4.01
N ALA A 12 -7.69 11.67 -3.41
CA ALA A 12 -8.63 10.62 -3.81
C ALA A 12 -10.07 11.02 -3.51
N TYR A 13 -11.01 10.52 -4.31
CA TYR A 13 -12.44 10.82 -4.20
C TYR A 13 -13.26 9.66 -4.80
N PRO A 14 -14.59 9.59 -4.49
CA PRO A 14 -15.45 8.55 -5.05
C PRO A 14 -15.46 8.57 -6.58
N SER A 15 -15.37 7.39 -7.21
CA SER A 15 -15.44 7.27 -8.66
C SER A 15 -16.87 7.55 -9.15
N GLY A 16 -17.00 8.27 -10.28
CA GLY A 16 -18.29 8.59 -10.88
C GLY A 16 -19.18 9.49 -10.01
N GLU A 17 -18.61 10.36 -9.20
CA GLU A 17 -19.33 11.17 -8.22
C GLU A 17 -20.46 12.03 -8.83
N ILE A 18 -20.31 12.51 -10.06
CA ILE A 18 -21.35 13.27 -10.77
C ILE A 18 -22.64 12.47 -10.98
N TYR A 19 -22.58 11.15 -10.87
CA TYR A 19 -23.72 10.22 -10.93
C TYR A 19 -24.10 9.65 -9.55
N GLY A 20 -23.65 10.27 -8.46
CA GLY A 20 -23.87 9.79 -7.10
C GLY A 20 -22.78 8.89 -6.54
N GLY A 21 -21.77 8.59 -7.33
CA GLY A 21 -20.67 7.70 -6.96
C GLY A 21 -21.03 6.22 -6.96
N LEU A 22 -20.01 5.36 -6.92
CA LEU A 22 -20.17 3.92 -6.81
C LEU A 22 -19.44 3.42 -5.56
N ALA A 23 -20.14 2.80 -4.63
CA ALA A 23 -19.59 2.38 -3.36
C ALA A 23 -18.41 1.41 -3.52
N GLY A 24 -17.30 1.71 -2.86
CA GLY A 24 -16.08 0.91 -2.90
C GLY A 24 -15.21 1.11 -4.14
N PHE A 25 -15.49 2.16 -4.94
CA PHE A 25 -14.65 2.57 -6.06
C PHE A 25 -14.19 4.00 -5.87
N PHE A 26 -12.89 4.24 -6.05
CA PHE A 26 -12.27 5.54 -5.87
C PHE A 26 -11.33 5.87 -7.02
N ASP A 27 -11.29 7.15 -7.36
CA ASP A 27 -10.36 7.72 -8.32
C ASP A 27 -9.27 8.48 -7.58
N TYR A 28 -8.06 8.43 -8.12
CA TYR A 28 -6.93 9.24 -7.63
C TYR A 28 -6.82 10.51 -8.45
N GLY A 29 -6.85 11.65 -7.77
CA GLY A 29 -6.58 12.94 -8.37
C GLY A 29 -5.09 13.14 -8.69
N HIS A 30 -4.74 14.31 -9.21
CA HIS A 30 -3.39 14.62 -9.66
C HIS A 30 -2.32 14.47 -8.56
N LEU A 31 -2.60 14.83 -7.31
CA LEU A 31 -1.67 14.63 -6.19
C LEU A 31 -1.65 13.17 -5.73
N GLY A 32 -2.82 12.51 -5.74
CA GLY A 32 -2.93 11.11 -5.35
C GLY A 32 -2.14 10.18 -6.27
N VAL A 33 -2.24 10.36 -7.58
CA VAL A 33 -1.46 9.58 -8.55
C VAL A 33 0.04 9.73 -8.33
N LEU A 34 0.52 10.95 -8.06
CA LEU A 34 1.94 11.20 -7.80
C LEU A 34 2.41 10.51 -6.51
N LEU A 35 1.68 10.65 -5.41
CA LEU A 35 2.01 9.98 -4.14
C LEU A 35 1.99 8.45 -4.30
N LYS A 36 0.95 7.91 -4.95
CA LYS A 36 0.81 6.48 -5.19
C LYS A 36 1.98 5.94 -6.00
N ARG A 37 2.34 6.58 -7.11
CA ARG A 37 3.49 6.19 -7.93
C ARG A 37 4.82 6.29 -7.19
N ASN A 38 5.00 7.31 -6.35
CA ASN A 38 6.18 7.43 -5.50
C ASN A 38 6.31 6.22 -4.56
N PHE A 39 5.23 5.81 -3.90
CA PHE A 39 5.20 4.60 -3.07
C PHE A 39 5.53 3.35 -3.90
N GLU A 40 4.88 3.15 -5.05
CA GLU A 40 5.10 2.01 -5.94
C GLU A 40 6.56 1.93 -6.40
N ASN A 41 7.19 3.07 -6.70
CA ASN A 41 8.59 3.13 -7.11
C ASN A 41 9.55 2.83 -5.96
N LEU A 42 9.27 3.32 -4.74
CA LEU A 42 10.05 2.95 -3.54
C LEU A 42 9.95 1.46 -3.27
N TRP A 43 8.75 0.88 -3.40
CA TRP A 43 8.52 -0.55 -3.27
C TRP A 43 9.33 -1.37 -4.31
N ARG A 44 9.26 -0.98 -5.60
CA ARG A 44 10.05 -1.62 -6.67
C ARG A 44 11.53 -1.60 -6.38
N ASN A 45 12.05 -0.40 -6.10
CA ASN A 45 13.49 -0.23 -5.85
C ASN A 45 13.97 -1.06 -4.67
N PHE A 46 13.17 -1.18 -3.62
CA PHE A 46 13.54 -1.94 -2.44
C PHE A 46 13.43 -3.45 -2.65
N PHE A 47 12.24 -3.93 -3.04
CA PHE A 47 11.98 -5.37 -3.06
C PHE A 47 12.59 -6.08 -4.27
N LEU A 48 12.62 -5.46 -5.44
CA LEU A 48 13.34 -6.04 -6.58
C LEU A 48 14.87 -5.99 -6.40
N GLY A 49 15.35 -5.04 -5.60
CA GLY A 49 16.77 -4.93 -5.23
C GLY A 49 17.27 -5.96 -4.21
N LEU A 50 16.39 -6.77 -3.61
CA LEU A 50 16.80 -7.78 -2.62
C LEU A 50 17.57 -8.93 -3.25
N ASP A 51 17.26 -9.30 -4.49
CA ASP A 51 17.90 -10.41 -5.19
C ASP A 51 17.95 -10.14 -6.72
N GLU A 52 19.01 -10.59 -7.38
CA GLU A 52 19.19 -10.46 -8.84
C GLU A 52 18.23 -11.34 -9.66
N ASN A 53 17.57 -12.30 -9.01
CA ASN A 53 16.58 -13.18 -9.62
C ASN A 53 15.14 -12.65 -9.47
N PHE A 54 14.97 -11.44 -8.94
CA PHE A 54 13.64 -10.83 -8.79
C PHE A 54 13.35 -9.90 -9.97
N ALA A 55 12.17 -10.07 -10.55
CA ALA A 55 11.72 -9.27 -11.69
C ALA A 55 10.24 -8.92 -11.58
N GLU A 56 9.86 -7.77 -12.15
CA GLU A 56 8.45 -7.38 -12.26
C GLU A 56 7.86 -7.91 -13.57
N ILE A 57 6.63 -8.39 -13.49
CA ILE A 57 5.81 -8.77 -14.65
C ILE A 57 4.53 -7.95 -14.67
N GLU A 58 3.93 -7.83 -15.82
CA GLU A 58 2.57 -7.30 -16.01
C GLU A 58 1.68 -8.41 -16.57
N SER A 59 0.42 -8.45 -16.15
CA SER A 59 -0.51 -9.49 -16.52
C SER A 59 -1.93 -8.97 -16.64
N SER A 60 -2.76 -9.63 -17.45
CA SER A 60 -4.17 -9.29 -17.61
C SER A 60 -4.91 -9.33 -16.28
N GLU A 61 -5.81 -8.37 -16.07
CA GLU A 61 -6.72 -8.32 -14.93
C GLU A 61 -7.91 -9.28 -15.11
N ILE A 62 -8.20 -9.65 -16.35
CA ILE A 62 -9.26 -10.62 -16.73
C ILE A 62 -8.59 -11.95 -16.99
N MET A 63 -9.03 -12.98 -16.26
CA MET A 63 -8.44 -14.30 -16.31
C MET A 63 -9.52 -15.37 -16.53
N PRO A 64 -9.16 -16.50 -17.21
CA PRO A 64 -10.08 -17.60 -17.45
C PRO A 64 -10.61 -18.23 -16.15
N GLU A 65 -11.84 -18.70 -16.15
CA GLU A 65 -12.48 -19.42 -15.04
C GLU A 65 -11.59 -20.51 -14.42
N LYS A 66 -10.88 -21.28 -15.27
CA LYS A 66 -10.00 -22.37 -14.84
C LYS A 66 -8.90 -21.96 -13.88
N VAL A 67 -8.40 -20.71 -13.97
CA VAL A 67 -7.41 -20.18 -13.04
C VAL A 67 -7.98 -20.17 -11.62
N PHE A 68 -9.24 -19.74 -11.47
CA PHE A 68 -9.90 -19.60 -10.18
C PHE A 68 -10.53 -20.90 -9.67
N VAL A 69 -10.72 -21.88 -10.54
CA VAL A 69 -10.96 -23.28 -10.16
C VAL A 69 -9.70 -23.87 -9.54
N ALA A 70 -8.54 -23.68 -10.20
CA ALA A 70 -7.25 -24.21 -9.76
C ALA A 70 -6.82 -23.66 -8.39
N SER A 71 -6.97 -22.36 -8.18
CA SER A 71 -6.63 -21.70 -6.92
C SER A 71 -7.70 -21.87 -5.82
N GLY A 72 -8.86 -22.43 -6.15
CA GLY A 72 -9.97 -22.64 -5.21
C GLY A 72 -10.82 -21.40 -4.91
N HIS A 73 -10.57 -20.25 -5.54
CA HIS A 73 -11.33 -19.00 -5.30
C HIS A 73 -12.82 -19.14 -5.63
N LEU A 74 -13.18 -19.81 -6.69
CA LEU A 74 -14.59 -20.00 -7.03
C LEU A 74 -15.38 -20.78 -5.97
N LYS A 75 -14.71 -21.66 -5.25
CA LYS A 75 -15.34 -22.47 -4.20
C LYS A 75 -15.32 -21.81 -2.82
N ASN A 76 -14.22 -21.17 -2.46
CA ASN A 76 -13.93 -20.81 -1.08
C ASN A 76 -13.87 -19.29 -0.82
N PHE A 77 -13.88 -18.45 -1.87
CA PHE A 77 -13.77 -16.99 -1.71
C PHE A 77 -15.14 -16.37 -1.50
N ASN A 78 -15.69 -16.62 -0.31
CA ASN A 78 -17.06 -16.27 0.03
C ASN A 78 -17.14 -15.41 1.28
N ASP A 79 -18.11 -14.48 1.28
CA ASP A 79 -18.61 -13.78 2.46
C ASP A 79 -20.00 -14.29 2.82
N PHE A 80 -20.44 -14.07 4.04
CA PHE A 80 -21.77 -14.40 4.51
C PHE A 80 -22.67 -13.16 4.52
N ALA A 81 -23.65 -13.14 3.64
CA ALA A 81 -24.57 -12.03 3.42
C ALA A 81 -25.83 -12.21 4.26
N SER A 82 -26.02 -11.41 5.31
CA SER A 82 -27.31 -11.34 6.03
C SER A 82 -28.26 -10.42 5.27
N LYS A 83 -29.48 -10.93 4.99
CA LYS A 83 -30.53 -10.17 4.30
C LYS A 83 -31.70 -9.92 5.25
N CYS A 84 -32.14 -8.65 5.35
CA CYS A 84 -33.31 -8.30 6.17
C CYS A 84 -34.60 -8.25 5.34
N LYS A 85 -35.77 -8.22 6.03
CA LYS A 85 -37.12 -8.11 5.43
C LYS A 85 -37.29 -6.94 4.43
N LYS A 86 -36.52 -5.87 4.58
CA LYS A 86 -36.53 -4.71 3.66
C LYS A 86 -35.48 -4.81 2.56
N GLY A 87 -34.79 -5.94 2.44
CA GLY A 87 -33.81 -6.19 1.39
C GLY A 87 -32.42 -5.59 1.60
N HIS A 88 -32.13 -4.99 2.77
CA HIS A 88 -30.75 -4.56 3.06
C HIS A 88 -29.86 -5.76 3.27
N ILE A 89 -28.64 -5.69 2.76
CA ILE A 89 -27.63 -6.75 2.84
C ILE A 89 -26.42 -6.22 3.62
N GLU A 90 -25.96 -7.01 4.60
CA GLU A 90 -24.79 -6.72 5.44
C GLU A 90 -23.99 -8.02 5.65
N ARG A 91 -22.72 -7.92 5.99
CA ARG A 91 -21.93 -9.11 6.39
C ARG A 91 -22.46 -9.63 7.74
N ALA A 92 -22.77 -10.91 7.78
CA ALA A 92 -23.37 -11.54 8.98
C ALA A 92 -22.40 -11.60 10.17
N ASP A 93 -21.13 -11.92 9.92
CA ASP A 93 -20.07 -11.92 10.92
C ASP A 93 -19.88 -10.52 11.53
N HIS A 94 -19.76 -9.48 10.71
CA HIS A 94 -19.63 -8.10 11.19
C HIS A 94 -20.86 -7.59 11.94
N LEU A 95 -22.06 -8.02 11.53
CA LEU A 95 -23.28 -7.68 12.23
C LEU A 95 -23.27 -8.27 13.65
N LEU A 96 -22.79 -9.51 13.80
CA LEU A 96 -22.58 -10.17 15.09
C LEU A 96 -21.49 -9.49 15.92
N GLU A 97 -20.32 -9.23 15.34
CA GLU A 97 -19.19 -8.60 16.02
C GLU A 97 -19.54 -7.23 16.58
N LYS A 98 -20.26 -6.42 15.81
CA LYS A 98 -20.70 -5.08 16.23
C LYS A 98 -21.60 -5.13 17.46
N ASN A 99 -22.48 -6.13 17.53
CA ASN A 99 -23.47 -6.27 18.60
C ASN A 99 -22.90 -6.99 19.82
N LEU A 100 -22.08 -8.03 19.63
CA LEU A 100 -21.62 -8.92 20.70
C LEU A 100 -20.18 -8.65 21.15
N LYS A 101 -19.46 -7.79 20.43
CA LYS A 101 -18.04 -7.43 20.73
C LYS A 101 -17.08 -8.63 20.75
N GLN A 102 -17.40 -9.67 19.97
CA GLN A 102 -16.62 -10.89 19.80
C GLN A 102 -16.38 -11.13 18.31
N ARG A 103 -15.29 -11.81 17.95
CA ARG A 103 -15.04 -12.26 16.58
C ARG A 103 -15.84 -13.53 16.28
N PHE A 104 -16.35 -13.65 15.05
CA PHE A 104 -17.15 -14.76 14.58
C PHE A 104 -16.58 -15.36 13.29
N GLU A 105 -15.29 -15.68 13.30
CA GLU A 105 -14.61 -16.32 12.18
C GLU A 105 -14.82 -17.84 12.19
N GLY A 106 -14.81 -18.47 11.00
CA GLY A 106 -14.89 -19.93 10.86
C GLY A 106 -16.27 -20.55 11.07
N LEU A 107 -17.34 -19.75 11.24
CA LEU A 107 -18.71 -20.24 11.36
C LEU A 107 -19.35 -20.42 9.98
N THR A 108 -20.28 -21.40 9.87
CA THR A 108 -21.10 -21.56 8.66
C THR A 108 -22.23 -20.53 8.60
N SER A 109 -22.88 -20.38 7.43
CA SER A 109 -24.05 -19.52 7.24
C SER A 109 -25.18 -19.84 8.23
N GLU A 110 -25.46 -21.13 8.47
CA GLU A 110 -26.45 -21.60 9.39
C GLU A 110 -26.14 -21.19 10.84
N GLN A 111 -24.88 -21.42 11.26
CA GLN A 111 -24.40 -21.04 12.59
C GLN A 111 -24.48 -19.54 12.85
N LEU A 112 -24.08 -18.73 11.85
CA LEU A 112 -24.18 -17.26 11.93
C LEU A 112 -25.65 -16.82 12.04
N PHE A 113 -26.53 -17.43 11.25
CA PHE A 113 -27.96 -17.13 11.29
C PHE A 113 -28.62 -17.51 12.63
N GLU A 114 -28.29 -18.67 13.18
CA GLU A 114 -28.74 -19.07 14.52
C GLU A 114 -28.31 -18.07 15.59
N LYS A 115 -27.01 -17.67 15.58
CA LYS A 115 -26.52 -16.66 16.53
C LYS A 115 -27.21 -15.30 16.39
N ILE A 116 -27.51 -14.87 15.16
CA ILE A 116 -28.29 -13.64 14.91
C ILE A 116 -29.67 -13.75 15.53
N LYS A 117 -30.34 -14.89 15.38
CA LYS A 117 -31.69 -15.14 15.96
C LYS A 117 -31.66 -15.22 17.49
N GLU A 118 -30.76 -16.02 18.05
CA GLU A 118 -30.60 -16.19 19.50
C GLU A 118 -30.42 -14.87 20.23
N ASN A 119 -29.57 -14.00 19.65
CA ASN A 119 -29.26 -12.69 20.22
C ASN A 119 -30.22 -11.57 19.75
N LYS A 120 -31.29 -11.92 19.01
CA LYS A 120 -32.29 -10.97 18.48
C LYS A 120 -31.71 -9.78 17.74
N ILE A 121 -30.63 -10.01 16.97
CA ILE A 121 -29.92 -8.97 16.24
C ILE A 121 -30.74 -8.60 14.99
N SER A 122 -30.93 -7.30 14.80
CA SER A 122 -31.68 -6.73 13.69
C SER A 122 -30.74 -5.99 12.71
N CYS A 123 -31.25 -5.71 11.51
CA CYS A 123 -30.53 -4.95 10.48
C CYS A 123 -30.07 -3.60 11.02
N SER A 124 -28.79 -3.28 10.83
CA SER A 124 -28.18 -2.04 11.32
C SER A 124 -28.72 -0.78 10.61
N VAL A 125 -29.30 -0.95 9.41
CA VAL A 125 -29.80 0.14 8.57
C VAL A 125 -31.24 0.51 8.91
N CYS A 126 -32.11 -0.47 9.13
CA CYS A 126 -33.55 -0.22 9.25
C CYS A 126 -34.22 -0.87 10.46
N GLY A 127 -33.50 -1.59 11.31
CA GLY A 127 -34.03 -2.26 12.49
C GLY A 127 -34.93 -3.47 12.20
N SER A 128 -35.12 -3.87 10.93
CA SER A 128 -35.92 -5.03 10.57
C SER A 128 -35.20 -6.34 10.88
N GLN A 129 -35.97 -7.39 11.09
CA GLN A 129 -35.46 -8.75 11.32
C GLN A 129 -34.67 -9.25 10.13
N ILE A 130 -33.59 -9.99 10.40
CA ILE A 130 -32.80 -10.72 9.38
C ILE A 130 -33.59 -11.98 9.01
N GLU A 131 -33.75 -12.23 7.71
CA GLU A 131 -34.49 -13.36 7.17
C GLU A 131 -33.61 -14.53 6.77
N SER A 132 -32.41 -14.23 6.22
CA SER A 132 -31.46 -15.25 5.78
C SER A 132 -30.03 -14.80 5.97
N VAL A 133 -29.12 -15.78 5.99
CA VAL A 133 -27.69 -15.60 5.81
C VAL A 133 -27.26 -16.50 4.66
N ASP A 134 -26.90 -15.88 3.55
CA ASP A 134 -26.58 -16.57 2.30
C ASP A 134 -25.08 -16.48 2.00
N ILE A 135 -24.55 -17.46 1.28
CA ILE A 135 -23.16 -17.44 0.80
C ILE A 135 -23.07 -16.51 -0.43
N ALA A 136 -22.23 -15.51 -0.36
CA ALA A 136 -21.96 -14.58 -1.45
C ALA A 136 -20.52 -14.72 -1.92
N ASN A 137 -20.30 -15.23 -3.13
CA ASN A 137 -18.98 -15.29 -3.73
C ASN A 137 -18.50 -13.88 -4.13
N MET A 138 -17.29 -13.52 -3.73
CA MET A 138 -16.72 -12.17 -3.94
C MET A 138 -16.06 -11.98 -5.31
N MET A 139 -16.12 -12.94 -6.22
CA MET A 139 -15.60 -12.81 -7.57
C MET A 139 -16.50 -11.92 -8.44
N PHE A 140 -15.87 -11.15 -9.36
CA PHE A 140 -16.59 -10.45 -10.42
C PHE A 140 -16.60 -11.30 -11.71
N PRO A 141 -17.73 -11.95 -12.07
CA PRO A 141 -17.83 -12.72 -13.30
C PRO A 141 -17.95 -11.80 -14.52
N LEU A 142 -17.35 -12.23 -15.62
CA LEU A 142 -17.43 -11.59 -16.93
C LEU A 142 -17.82 -12.63 -17.99
N GLN A 143 -18.51 -12.16 -19.01
CA GLN A 143 -18.81 -12.94 -20.20
C GLN A 143 -18.07 -12.33 -21.39
N LEU A 144 -17.22 -13.13 -22.05
CA LEU A 144 -16.41 -12.69 -23.17
C LEU A 144 -17.00 -13.17 -24.50
N GLY A 145 -16.93 -12.30 -25.52
CA GLY A 145 -17.33 -12.57 -26.90
C GLY A 145 -18.83 -12.50 -27.14
N PHE A 146 -19.18 -12.40 -28.42
CA PHE A 146 -20.56 -12.43 -28.91
C PHE A 146 -20.90 -13.85 -29.36
N GLY A 147 -21.90 -14.46 -28.72
CA GLY A 147 -22.37 -15.80 -29.07
C GLY A 147 -21.60 -16.98 -28.48
N ASN A 148 -20.40 -16.80 -27.97
CA ASN A 148 -19.66 -17.82 -27.23
C ASN A 148 -19.63 -17.43 -25.75
N ASN A 149 -20.19 -18.29 -24.90
CA ASN A 149 -20.24 -18.05 -23.44
C ASN A 149 -18.91 -18.41 -22.77
N THR A 150 -17.82 -17.72 -23.17
CA THR A 150 -16.54 -17.87 -22.47
C THR A 150 -16.61 -17.13 -21.14
N LYS A 151 -16.62 -17.87 -20.04
CA LYS A 151 -16.60 -17.32 -18.69
C LYS A 151 -15.19 -16.89 -18.32
N ALA A 152 -15.10 -15.69 -17.80
CA ALA A 152 -13.89 -15.12 -17.23
C ALA A 152 -14.24 -14.34 -15.95
N PHE A 153 -13.22 -13.92 -15.23
CA PHE A 153 -13.39 -13.18 -14.00
C PHE A 153 -12.33 -12.07 -13.90
N LEU A 154 -12.68 -10.96 -13.26
CA LEU A 154 -11.68 -10.03 -12.74
C LEU A 154 -10.92 -10.72 -11.60
N ARG A 155 -9.59 -10.61 -11.61
CA ARG A 155 -8.76 -11.25 -10.58
C ARG A 155 -9.02 -10.65 -9.19
N PRO A 156 -9.22 -11.48 -8.14
CA PRO A 156 -9.46 -11.01 -6.76
C PRO A 156 -8.16 -10.68 -6.01
N GLU A 157 -7.02 -11.10 -6.57
CA GLU A 157 -5.65 -10.86 -6.10
C GLU A 157 -4.68 -10.86 -7.27
N THR A 158 -3.53 -10.26 -7.12
CA THR A 158 -2.50 -10.25 -8.18
C THR A 158 -1.68 -11.53 -8.19
N ALA A 159 -1.67 -12.31 -7.11
CA ALA A 159 -0.86 -13.51 -6.91
C ALA A 159 -1.02 -14.59 -7.99
N GLN A 160 -2.23 -14.80 -8.51
CA GLN A 160 -2.48 -15.85 -9.51
C GLN A 160 -1.73 -15.59 -10.82
N SER A 161 -1.42 -14.33 -11.12
CA SER A 161 -0.68 -13.97 -12.34
C SER A 161 0.76 -14.48 -12.35
N PRO A 162 1.60 -14.27 -11.34
CA PRO A 162 2.89 -14.94 -11.20
C PRO A 162 2.82 -16.48 -11.28
N TYR A 163 1.80 -17.10 -10.66
CA TYR A 163 1.70 -18.55 -10.63
C TYR A 163 1.44 -19.15 -12.01
N VAL A 164 0.49 -18.62 -12.78
CA VAL A 164 0.22 -19.11 -14.13
C VAL A 164 1.35 -18.82 -15.12
N ASN A 165 2.18 -17.81 -14.83
CA ASN A 165 3.33 -17.42 -15.63
C ASN A 165 4.66 -18.03 -15.14
N PHE A 166 4.67 -18.73 -14.02
CA PHE A 166 5.91 -19.26 -13.40
C PHE A 166 6.75 -20.08 -14.38
N LYS A 167 6.14 -21.04 -15.06
CA LYS A 167 6.83 -21.94 -16.00
C LYS A 167 7.56 -21.14 -17.09
N ILE A 168 6.81 -20.30 -17.81
CA ILE A 168 7.40 -19.52 -18.91
C ILE A 168 8.47 -18.54 -18.40
N GLN A 169 8.24 -17.88 -17.26
CA GLN A 169 9.20 -16.93 -16.71
C GLN A 169 10.47 -17.62 -16.22
N SER A 170 10.37 -18.76 -15.54
CA SER A 170 11.54 -19.52 -15.09
C SER A 170 12.40 -20.00 -16.25
N GLU A 171 11.78 -20.44 -17.36
CA GLU A 171 12.48 -20.88 -18.57
C GLU A 171 13.16 -19.72 -19.30
N VAL A 172 12.43 -18.60 -19.50
CA VAL A 172 12.93 -17.43 -20.24
C VAL A 172 14.01 -16.69 -19.48
N MET A 173 13.85 -16.50 -18.19
CA MET A 173 14.82 -15.80 -17.34
C MET A 173 16.09 -16.65 -17.11
N ARG A 174 16.00 -17.97 -17.22
CA ARG A 174 17.12 -18.92 -16.96
C ARG A 174 17.77 -18.68 -15.62
N LYS A 175 16.95 -18.39 -14.61
CA LYS A 175 17.42 -18.08 -13.25
C LYS A 175 17.25 -19.28 -12.32
N LYS A 176 18.07 -19.29 -11.28
CA LYS A 176 17.96 -20.25 -10.18
C LYS A 176 16.87 -19.83 -9.20
N LEU A 177 16.53 -20.77 -8.31
CA LEU A 177 15.73 -20.44 -7.13
C LEU A 177 16.65 -19.93 -5.99
N PRO A 178 16.19 -18.96 -5.19
CA PRO A 178 14.86 -18.36 -5.24
C PRO A 178 14.65 -17.44 -6.45
N LEU A 179 13.46 -17.51 -7.05
CA LEU A 179 13.02 -16.69 -8.16
C LEU A 179 11.83 -15.82 -7.69
N GLY A 180 11.94 -14.51 -7.80
CA GLY A 180 10.87 -13.58 -7.43
C GLY A 180 10.14 -13.01 -8.65
N LEU A 181 8.82 -13.18 -8.70
CA LEU A 181 7.98 -12.51 -9.69
C LEU A 181 7.10 -11.50 -8.98
N ALA A 182 7.35 -10.22 -9.24
CA ALA A 182 6.59 -9.10 -8.68
C ALA A 182 5.51 -8.64 -9.65
N LEU A 183 4.41 -8.13 -9.12
CA LEU A 183 3.36 -7.49 -9.90
C LEU A 183 2.71 -6.37 -9.09
N ILE A 184 2.63 -5.17 -9.68
CA ILE A 184 1.80 -4.08 -9.15
C ILE A 184 0.61 -3.92 -10.09
N GLY A 185 -0.61 -4.13 -9.57
CA GLY A 185 -1.78 -4.08 -10.40
C GLY A 185 -3.08 -4.05 -9.62
N ARG A 186 -4.17 -3.85 -10.34
CA ARG A 186 -5.51 -3.86 -9.75
C ARG A 186 -6.00 -5.26 -9.46
N ALA A 187 -6.73 -5.38 -8.34
CA ALA A 187 -7.50 -6.54 -7.95
C ALA A 187 -8.94 -6.10 -7.62
N TYR A 188 -9.88 -7.04 -7.65
CA TYR A 188 -11.30 -6.76 -7.60
C TYR A 188 -12.02 -7.75 -6.69
N ARG A 189 -12.70 -7.24 -5.67
CA ARG A 189 -13.51 -8.06 -4.74
C ARG A 189 -14.89 -7.47 -4.61
N ASN A 190 -15.92 -8.23 -4.94
CA ASN A 190 -17.30 -7.78 -4.84
C ASN A 190 -17.76 -7.72 -3.38
N GLU A 191 -17.09 -6.87 -2.62
CA GLU A 191 -17.33 -6.66 -1.19
C GLU A 191 -18.78 -6.33 -0.90
N LEU A 192 -19.39 -7.00 0.07
CA LEU A 192 -20.76 -6.74 0.50
C LEU A 192 -20.90 -5.36 1.15
N SER A 193 -19.90 -4.95 1.93
CA SER A 193 -19.94 -3.70 2.69
C SER A 193 -18.60 -2.95 2.55
N PRO A 194 -18.33 -2.32 1.41
CA PRO A 194 -17.17 -1.44 1.26
C PRO A 194 -17.28 -0.27 2.23
N ARG A 195 -16.21 0.04 2.97
CA ARG A 195 -16.22 1.04 4.03
C ARG A 195 -14.83 1.56 4.34
N ASN A 196 -14.75 2.57 5.20
CA ASN A 196 -13.49 3.15 5.66
C ASN A 196 -12.64 3.68 4.50
N PHE A 197 -13.28 4.34 3.51
CA PHE A 197 -12.61 4.99 2.38
C PHE A 197 -11.69 4.00 1.65
N LEU A 198 -10.39 4.28 1.49
CA LEU A 198 -9.43 3.46 0.76
C LEU A 198 -9.05 2.13 1.46
N LEU A 199 -9.50 1.90 2.68
CA LEU A 199 -9.12 0.70 3.44
C LEU A 199 -9.90 -0.56 3.02
N ARG A 200 -11.14 -0.41 2.53
CA ARG A 200 -11.94 -1.53 2.04
C ARG A 200 -12.73 -1.15 0.80
N GLN A 201 -12.21 -1.55 -0.33
CA GLN A 201 -12.69 -1.21 -1.66
C GLN A 201 -13.10 -2.45 -2.44
N ARG A 202 -13.87 -2.24 -3.53
CA ARG A 202 -14.19 -3.26 -4.54
C ARG A 202 -13.15 -3.36 -5.66
N ALA A 203 -12.47 -2.25 -5.96
CA ALA A 203 -11.34 -2.21 -6.87
C ALA A 203 -10.17 -1.51 -6.16
N PHE A 204 -9.06 -2.19 -6.00
CA PHE A 204 -7.90 -1.72 -5.25
C PHE A 204 -6.60 -2.15 -5.94
N THR A 205 -5.49 -1.57 -5.55
CA THR A 205 -4.17 -1.91 -6.08
C THR A 205 -3.38 -2.71 -5.06
N GLN A 206 -2.79 -3.80 -5.50
CA GLN A 206 -1.81 -4.57 -4.75
C GLN A 206 -0.43 -4.45 -5.38
N ALA A 207 0.61 -4.48 -4.54
CA ALA A 207 2.00 -4.70 -4.94
C ALA A 207 2.44 -6.00 -4.27
N GLU A 208 2.68 -7.03 -5.05
CA GLU A 208 2.99 -8.36 -4.54
C GLU A 208 4.28 -8.89 -5.16
N LEU A 209 5.08 -9.55 -4.33
CA LEU A 209 6.26 -10.32 -4.73
C LEU A 209 6.05 -11.77 -4.33
N GLN A 210 5.96 -12.65 -5.33
CA GLN A 210 5.84 -14.09 -5.16
C GLN A 210 7.22 -14.70 -5.30
N ILE A 211 7.78 -15.21 -4.21
CA ILE A 211 9.13 -15.77 -4.16
C ILE A 211 9.05 -17.30 -4.20
N PHE A 212 9.41 -17.86 -5.34
CA PHE A 212 9.48 -19.31 -5.56
C PHE A 212 10.82 -19.83 -5.04
N PHE A 213 10.80 -20.89 -4.22
CA PHE A 213 12.00 -21.42 -3.60
C PHE A 213 11.94 -22.93 -3.40
N ASN A 214 13.12 -23.56 -3.19
CA ASN A 214 13.21 -24.97 -2.86
C ASN A 214 12.75 -25.21 -1.41
N PRO A 215 11.68 -26.01 -1.18
CA PRO A 215 11.16 -26.25 0.17
C PRO A 215 12.17 -26.84 1.15
N LEU A 216 13.17 -27.59 0.67
CA LEU A 216 14.24 -28.13 1.52
C LEU A 216 15.16 -27.04 2.08
N LYS A 217 15.24 -25.89 1.39
CA LYS A 217 16.05 -24.74 1.78
C LYS A 217 15.32 -23.70 2.61
N ILE A 218 14.12 -24.01 3.14
CA ILE A 218 13.30 -23.07 3.95
C ILE A 218 14.03 -22.52 5.19
N ASN A 219 14.98 -23.30 5.75
CA ASN A 219 15.80 -22.91 6.89
C ASN A 219 17.17 -22.36 6.49
N GLU A 220 17.33 -21.97 5.22
CA GLU A 220 18.57 -21.40 4.69
C GLU A 220 18.30 -20.00 4.16
N HIS A 221 19.26 -19.10 4.30
CA HIS A 221 19.29 -17.80 3.61
C HIS A 221 20.70 -17.22 3.71
N GLU A 222 21.34 -16.95 2.57
CA GLU A 222 22.74 -16.49 2.50
C GLU A 222 22.97 -15.19 3.26
N LYS A 223 22.01 -14.24 3.15
CA LYS A 223 22.10 -12.91 3.78
C LYS A 223 21.49 -12.84 5.19
N PHE A 224 21.23 -13.99 5.85
CA PHE A 224 20.59 -13.99 7.18
C PHE A 224 21.47 -13.32 8.25
N GLU A 225 22.78 -13.41 8.13
CA GLU A 225 23.73 -12.78 9.05
C GLU A 225 23.55 -11.26 9.16
N GLU A 226 23.07 -10.60 8.07
CA GLU A 226 22.81 -9.15 8.07
C GLU A 226 21.68 -8.75 9.04
N ILE A 227 20.73 -9.66 9.27
CA ILE A 227 19.51 -9.36 10.06
C ILE A 227 19.37 -10.17 11.34
N LYS A 228 20.26 -11.09 11.65
CA LYS A 228 20.12 -11.98 12.81
C LYS A 228 19.89 -11.27 14.15
N ASN A 229 20.48 -10.08 14.32
CA ASN A 229 20.33 -9.25 15.52
C ASN A 229 19.25 -8.15 15.37
N TYR A 230 18.57 -8.08 14.25
CA TYR A 230 17.47 -7.13 14.03
C TYR A 230 16.24 -7.57 14.83
N PHE A 231 15.49 -6.60 15.38
CA PHE A 231 14.30 -6.86 16.18
C PHE A 231 13.04 -6.64 15.35
N LEU A 232 12.16 -7.62 15.33
CA LEU A 232 10.84 -7.54 14.72
C LEU A 232 9.77 -7.18 15.77
N ASN A 233 8.84 -6.33 15.40
CA ASN A 233 7.63 -6.03 16.17
C ASN A 233 6.57 -7.10 15.82
N VAL A 234 6.34 -8.06 16.70
CA VAL A 234 5.50 -9.23 16.43
C VAL A 234 4.46 -9.44 17.52
N VAL A 235 3.26 -9.82 17.14
CA VAL A 235 2.25 -10.45 18.02
C VAL A 235 2.10 -11.89 17.57
N LEU A 236 2.62 -12.82 18.36
CA LEU A 236 2.51 -14.26 18.07
C LEU A 236 1.13 -14.80 18.44
N SER A 237 0.62 -15.76 17.66
CA SER A 237 -0.73 -16.29 17.82
C SER A 237 -0.97 -17.02 19.14
N ASP A 238 0.06 -17.64 19.70
CA ASP A 238 0.06 -18.35 21.00
C ASP A 238 0.36 -17.40 22.19
N GLU A 239 0.77 -16.16 21.94
CA GLU A 239 1.22 -15.19 22.94
C GLU A 239 0.50 -13.83 22.84
N ARG A 240 -0.71 -13.77 22.30
CA ARG A 240 -1.45 -12.52 22.05
C ARG A 240 -1.65 -11.65 23.28
N SER A 241 -1.76 -12.25 24.47
CA SER A 241 -1.90 -11.53 25.73
C SER A 241 -0.69 -10.66 26.09
N LYS A 242 0.48 -10.97 25.56
CA LYS A 242 1.72 -10.18 25.75
C LYS A 242 1.75 -8.89 24.89
N GLY A 243 0.82 -8.76 23.93
CA GLY A 243 0.82 -7.64 22.99
C GLY A 243 2.00 -7.68 22.02
N ILE A 244 2.47 -6.49 21.60
CA ILE A 244 3.61 -6.37 20.69
C ILE A 244 4.89 -6.72 21.42
N GLN A 245 5.63 -7.67 20.90
CA GLN A 245 6.93 -8.08 21.40
C GLN A 245 8.01 -7.67 20.37
N LYS A 246 9.13 -7.10 20.86
CA LYS A 246 10.33 -6.89 20.05
C LYS A 246 11.21 -8.13 20.19
N ILE A 247 11.21 -9.00 19.17
CA ILE A 247 11.91 -10.29 19.18
C ILE A 247 13.05 -10.26 18.16
N LYS A 248 14.24 -10.71 18.54
CA LYS A 248 15.35 -10.84 17.58
C LYS A 248 15.02 -11.85 16.50
N CYS A 249 15.44 -11.58 15.28
CA CYS A 249 15.30 -12.53 14.17
C CYS A 249 15.91 -13.90 14.48
N LEU A 250 17.04 -13.93 15.17
CA LEU A 250 17.68 -15.20 15.59
C LEU A 250 16.77 -16.01 16.53
N ASP A 251 16.14 -15.35 17.49
CA ASP A 251 15.30 -16.00 18.52
C ASP A 251 13.96 -16.50 17.92
N LEU A 252 13.48 -15.85 16.86
CA LEU A 252 12.28 -16.29 16.12
C LEU A 252 12.47 -17.60 15.37
N LEU A 253 13.71 -18.05 15.12
CA LEU A 253 13.98 -19.29 14.39
C LEU A 253 13.49 -20.54 15.13
N GLU A 254 13.22 -20.45 16.43
CA GLU A 254 12.59 -21.53 17.19
C GLU A 254 11.13 -21.81 16.74
N LYS A 255 10.45 -20.78 16.17
CA LYS A 255 9.03 -20.85 15.79
C LYS A 255 8.79 -20.69 14.30
N ILE A 256 9.65 -19.97 13.58
CA ILE A 256 9.43 -19.53 12.21
C ILE A 256 10.69 -19.83 11.37
N PRO A 257 10.55 -20.39 10.16
CA PRO A 257 11.69 -20.72 9.31
C PRO A 257 12.54 -19.51 8.94
N LYS A 258 13.85 -19.71 8.79
CA LYS A 258 14.85 -18.68 8.51
C LYS A 258 14.50 -17.83 7.27
N PHE A 259 14.08 -18.48 6.17
CA PHE A 259 13.69 -17.81 4.94
C PHE A 259 12.53 -16.82 5.15
N HIS A 260 11.54 -17.22 5.94
CA HIS A 260 10.39 -16.36 6.28
C HIS A 260 10.82 -15.17 7.16
N VAL A 261 11.60 -15.43 8.22
CA VAL A 261 12.09 -14.39 9.14
C VAL A 261 12.93 -13.34 8.40
N TYR A 262 13.79 -13.77 7.46
CA TYR A 262 14.59 -12.85 6.65
C TYR A 262 13.70 -11.84 5.90
N HIS A 263 12.67 -12.34 5.21
CA HIS A 263 11.78 -11.47 4.44
C HIS A 263 10.89 -10.59 5.32
N MET A 264 10.46 -11.08 6.49
CA MET A 264 9.80 -10.22 7.49
C MET A 264 10.71 -9.06 7.92
N ALA A 265 12.00 -9.33 8.16
CA ALA A 265 12.95 -8.27 8.51
C ALA A 265 13.09 -7.23 7.39
N LYS A 266 13.21 -7.67 6.13
CA LYS A 266 13.26 -6.75 4.99
C LYS A 266 11.97 -5.94 4.83
N VAL A 267 10.81 -6.54 5.07
CA VAL A 267 9.52 -5.83 5.08
C VAL A 267 9.51 -4.75 6.18
N GLN A 268 9.91 -5.06 7.41
CA GLN A 268 9.93 -4.06 8.48
C GLN A 268 10.94 -2.94 8.21
N GLN A 269 12.11 -3.27 7.65
CA GLN A 269 13.09 -2.27 7.20
C GLN A 269 12.50 -1.33 6.14
N PHE A 270 11.72 -1.85 5.19
CA PHE A 270 11.02 -1.00 4.23
C PHE A 270 10.10 0.02 4.91
N TYR A 271 9.31 -0.41 5.90
CA TYR A 271 8.44 0.50 6.64
C TYR A 271 9.20 1.52 7.50
N PHE A 272 10.29 1.11 8.15
CA PHE A 272 11.00 1.99 9.08
C PHE A 272 12.06 2.84 8.40
N ASP A 273 12.87 2.25 7.51
CA ASP A 273 14.03 2.93 6.92
C ASP A 273 13.69 3.67 5.62
N VAL A 274 12.62 3.25 4.90
CA VAL A 274 12.24 3.86 3.60
C VAL A 274 10.99 4.72 3.72
N LEU A 275 9.94 4.23 4.39
CA LEU A 275 8.69 4.96 4.56
C LEU A 275 8.65 5.80 5.86
N HIS A 276 9.59 5.57 6.77
CA HIS A 276 9.71 6.21 8.09
C HIS A 276 8.41 6.16 8.92
N PHE A 277 7.75 5.00 8.91
CA PHE A 277 6.61 4.77 9.79
C PHE A 277 7.07 4.78 11.24
N PRO A 278 6.28 5.34 12.18
CA PRO A 278 6.59 5.26 13.61
C PRO A 278 6.63 3.80 14.06
N GLU A 279 7.73 3.37 14.69
CA GLU A 279 7.95 1.97 15.06
C GLU A 279 6.81 1.39 15.93
N GLU A 280 6.25 2.18 16.83
CA GLU A 280 5.14 1.79 17.71
C GLU A 280 3.79 1.70 16.98
N LYS A 281 3.72 2.17 15.76
CA LYS A 281 2.52 2.14 14.89
C LYS A 281 2.53 1.00 13.88
N PHE A 282 3.54 0.14 13.88
CA PHE A 282 3.66 -1.02 12.98
C PHE A 282 3.89 -2.31 13.75
N ARG A 283 3.26 -3.39 13.31
CA ARG A 283 3.51 -4.73 13.81
C ARG A 283 3.23 -5.81 12.76
N PHE A 284 3.82 -6.98 12.96
CA PHE A 284 3.35 -8.22 12.38
C PHE A 284 2.37 -8.89 13.35
N TYR A 285 1.22 -9.32 12.84
CA TYR A 285 0.22 -10.03 13.60
C TYR A 285 0.03 -11.43 13.05
N GLN A 286 0.44 -12.44 13.82
CA GLN A 286 0.32 -13.84 13.39
C GLN A 286 -1.11 -14.33 13.50
N LEU A 287 -1.64 -14.86 12.39
CA LEU A 287 -2.91 -15.57 12.38
C LEU A 287 -2.71 -17.04 12.82
N ASN A 288 -3.62 -17.55 13.62
CA ASN A 288 -3.65 -18.96 14.01
C ASN A 288 -4.25 -19.84 12.91
N ASP A 289 -4.29 -21.16 13.13
CA ASP A 289 -4.77 -22.14 12.14
C ASP A 289 -6.26 -21.99 11.78
N GLN A 290 -7.07 -21.36 12.62
CA GLN A 290 -8.49 -21.13 12.37
C GLN A 290 -8.74 -19.82 11.59
N GLU A 291 -7.82 -18.86 11.72
CA GLU A 291 -7.95 -17.52 11.13
C GLU A 291 -7.28 -17.42 9.74
N LYS A 292 -6.17 -18.14 9.55
CA LYS A 292 -5.40 -18.06 8.30
C LYS A 292 -6.10 -18.78 7.15
N ALA A 293 -5.81 -18.35 5.92
CA ALA A 293 -6.25 -19.09 4.73
C ALA A 293 -5.72 -20.52 4.76
N PHE A 294 -6.55 -21.50 4.34
CA PHE A 294 -6.26 -22.94 4.43
C PHE A 294 -4.99 -23.39 3.68
N TYR A 295 -4.53 -22.60 2.72
CA TYR A 295 -3.32 -22.85 1.94
C TYR A 295 -2.04 -22.26 2.57
N ASN A 296 -2.16 -21.46 3.61
CA ASN A 296 -1.01 -20.84 4.27
C ASN A 296 -0.50 -21.70 5.43
N LYS A 297 0.80 -21.99 5.43
CA LYS A 297 1.46 -22.64 6.58
C LYS A 297 1.78 -21.62 7.67
N TYR A 298 2.32 -20.47 7.29
CA TYR A 298 2.49 -19.29 8.16
C TYR A 298 1.82 -18.09 7.52
N HIS A 299 1.17 -17.26 8.34
CA HIS A 299 0.47 -16.07 7.90
C HIS A 299 0.68 -14.96 8.91
N PHE A 300 1.34 -13.90 8.48
CA PHE A 300 1.55 -12.69 9.25
C PHE A 300 0.94 -11.50 8.53
N ASP A 301 -0.07 -10.89 9.14
CA ASP A 301 -0.54 -9.59 8.67
C ASP A 301 0.47 -8.51 9.03
N MET A 302 0.72 -7.59 8.11
CA MET A 302 1.36 -6.32 8.38
C MET A 302 0.28 -5.34 8.80
N GLU A 303 0.33 -4.85 10.03
CA GLU A 303 -0.68 -3.93 10.54
C GLU A 303 -0.09 -2.57 10.89
N ALA A 304 -0.83 -1.51 10.55
CA ALA A 304 -0.57 -0.14 10.99
C ALA A 304 -1.63 0.33 11.99
N ASN A 305 -1.20 1.00 13.06
CA ASN A 305 -2.11 1.59 14.05
C ASN A 305 -2.53 2.99 13.60
N LEU A 306 -3.64 3.06 12.88
CA LEU A 306 -4.18 4.28 12.30
C LEU A 306 -4.99 5.08 13.32
N ASP A 307 -4.84 6.39 13.30
CA ASP A 307 -5.57 7.28 14.21
C ASP A 307 -7.09 7.13 14.00
N PHE A 308 -7.84 7.02 15.10
CA PHE A 308 -9.31 6.83 15.15
C PHE A 308 -9.84 5.51 14.57
N ILE A 309 -8.98 4.67 13.96
CA ILE A 309 -9.37 3.38 13.37
C ILE A 309 -8.77 2.22 14.18
N GLY A 310 -7.51 2.37 14.61
CA GLY A 310 -6.75 1.35 15.31
C GLY A 310 -5.94 0.46 14.36
N TRP A 311 -5.55 -0.72 14.85
CA TRP A 311 -4.76 -1.66 14.09
C TRP A 311 -5.51 -2.14 12.86
N THR A 312 -4.90 -1.94 11.72
CA THR A 312 -5.48 -2.20 10.40
C THR A 312 -4.45 -2.91 9.54
N GLU A 313 -4.85 -4.01 8.94
CA GLU A 313 -4.05 -4.75 7.96
C GLU A 313 -3.75 -3.87 6.74
N ILE A 314 -2.46 -3.74 6.40
CA ILE A 314 -1.95 -2.99 5.25
C ILE A 314 -1.21 -3.87 4.24
N GLY A 315 -1.00 -5.14 4.59
CA GLY A 315 -0.36 -6.16 3.77
C GLY A 315 -0.15 -7.45 4.56
N GLY A 316 0.63 -8.38 4.02
CA GLY A 316 0.93 -9.64 4.69
C GLY A 316 2.19 -10.34 4.16
N VAL A 317 2.73 -11.25 4.97
CA VAL A 317 3.81 -12.17 4.63
C VAL A 317 3.30 -13.60 4.80
N HIS A 318 3.16 -14.32 3.69
CA HIS A 318 2.43 -15.59 3.65
C HIS A 318 3.30 -16.72 3.10
N TYR A 319 3.42 -17.82 3.83
CA TYR A 319 4.01 -19.04 3.29
C TYR A 319 2.91 -19.93 2.73
N ARG A 320 2.72 -19.89 1.40
CA ARG A 320 1.62 -20.53 0.66
C ARG A 320 1.91 -21.99 0.28
N THR A 321 3.10 -22.50 0.59
CA THR A 321 3.56 -23.82 0.17
C THR A 321 3.56 -23.99 -1.36
N ASP A 322 3.26 -25.16 -1.86
CA ASP A 322 3.10 -25.47 -3.29
C ASP A 322 1.64 -25.49 -3.75
N HIS A 323 0.72 -25.02 -2.90
CA HIS A 323 -0.73 -25.16 -3.09
C HIS A 323 -1.19 -24.65 -4.47
N ASP A 324 -0.84 -23.41 -4.81
CA ASP A 324 -1.30 -22.78 -6.05
C ASP A 324 -0.71 -23.47 -7.28
N LEU A 325 0.61 -23.78 -7.28
CA LEU A 325 1.27 -24.44 -8.40
C LEU A 325 0.74 -25.86 -8.62
N LYS A 326 0.45 -26.61 -7.55
CA LYS A 326 -0.22 -27.93 -7.64
C LYS A 326 -1.61 -27.79 -8.22
N GLY A 327 -2.42 -26.86 -7.74
CA GLY A 327 -3.76 -26.62 -8.25
C GLY A 327 -3.74 -26.28 -9.75
N HIS A 328 -2.81 -25.41 -10.19
CA HIS A 328 -2.65 -25.08 -11.59
C HIS A 328 -2.20 -26.28 -12.42
N GLN A 329 -1.27 -27.10 -11.92
CA GLN A 329 -0.85 -28.34 -12.58
C GLN A 329 -2.01 -29.31 -12.76
N GLU A 330 -2.82 -29.50 -11.72
CA GLU A 330 -3.98 -30.42 -11.75
C GLU A 330 -5.05 -29.98 -12.75
N VAL A 331 -5.37 -28.70 -12.82
CA VAL A 331 -6.43 -28.20 -13.70
C VAL A 331 -5.95 -27.99 -15.14
N SER A 332 -4.75 -27.45 -15.34
CA SER A 332 -4.21 -27.18 -16.67
C SER A 332 -3.63 -28.43 -17.35
N LYS A 333 -3.18 -29.42 -16.56
CA LYS A 333 -2.37 -30.57 -16.98
C LYS A 333 -0.94 -30.20 -17.42
N GLU A 334 -0.55 -28.94 -17.27
CA GLU A 334 0.82 -28.50 -17.53
C GLU A 334 1.74 -28.87 -16.36
N ASN A 335 2.96 -29.29 -16.68
CA ASN A 335 3.95 -29.63 -15.67
C ASN A 335 4.55 -28.39 -15.03
N MET A 336 4.36 -28.21 -13.72
CA MET A 336 4.87 -27.10 -12.92
C MET A 336 6.14 -27.44 -12.14
N LEU A 337 6.78 -28.57 -12.43
CA LEU A 337 8.05 -28.95 -11.81
C LEU A 337 9.18 -28.03 -12.27
N PHE A 338 9.98 -27.61 -11.30
CA PHE A 338 11.25 -26.94 -11.53
C PHE A 338 12.38 -27.98 -11.45
N PHE A 339 13.34 -27.91 -12.38
CA PHE A 339 14.55 -28.72 -12.33
C PHE A 339 15.69 -27.90 -11.72
N ASP A 340 16.18 -28.33 -10.58
CA ASP A 340 17.33 -27.73 -9.92
C ASP A 340 18.63 -28.35 -10.48
N GLU A 341 19.39 -27.54 -11.19
CA GLU A 341 20.65 -27.99 -11.80
C GLU A 341 21.74 -28.36 -10.76
N GLU A 342 21.67 -27.79 -9.57
CA GLU A 342 22.65 -28.08 -8.51
C GLU A 342 22.39 -29.42 -7.84
N THR A 343 21.15 -29.69 -7.47
CA THR A 343 20.74 -30.92 -6.81
C THR A 343 20.39 -32.06 -7.77
N LYS A 344 20.15 -31.73 -9.07
CA LYS A 344 19.61 -32.63 -10.11
C LYS A 344 18.21 -33.18 -9.78
N GLU A 345 17.48 -32.49 -8.89
CA GLU A 345 16.16 -32.90 -8.46
C GLU A 345 15.07 -32.11 -9.21
N LYS A 346 13.89 -32.72 -9.30
CA LYS A 346 12.67 -32.05 -9.80
C LYS A 346 11.65 -31.97 -8.68
N PHE A 347 11.14 -30.78 -8.44
CA PHE A 347 10.12 -30.54 -7.42
C PHE A 347 9.21 -29.38 -7.84
N ILE A 348 8.02 -29.28 -7.24
CA ILE A 348 7.18 -28.10 -7.35
C ILE A 348 7.70 -27.08 -6.32
N PRO A 349 8.10 -25.87 -6.73
CA PRO A 349 8.55 -24.85 -5.79
C PRO A 349 7.47 -24.47 -4.79
N HIS A 350 7.91 -24.15 -3.57
CA HIS A 350 7.04 -23.47 -2.62
C HIS A 350 7.09 -21.95 -2.82
N VAL A 351 6.08 -21.26 -2.33
CA VAL A 351 5.93 -19.81 -2.49
C VAL A 351 5.91 -19.12 -1.14
N LEU A 352 6.76 -18.11 -1.00
CA LEU A 352 6.62 -17.07 0.02
C LEU A 352 6.10 -15.80 -0.66
N GLU A 353 4.96 -15.31 -0.20
CA GLU A 353 4.28 -14.13 -0.70
C GLU A 353 4.55 -12.93 0.20
N LEU A 354 4.96 -11.81 -0.41
CA LEU A 354 4.95 -10.50 0.22
C LEU A 354 3.87 -9.68 -0.47
N SER A 355 2.74 -9.44 0.21
CA SER A 355 1.58 -8.74 -0.34
C SER A 355 1.37 -7.40 0.34
N PHE A 356 1.27 -6.31 -0.45
CA PHE A 356 1.07 -4.95 0.04
C PHE A 356 -0.20 -4.36 -0.58
N GLY A 357 -1.13 -3.92 0.26
CA GLY A 357 -2.27 -3.12 -0.18
C GLY A 357 -1.82 -1.70 -0.49
N VAL A 358 -1.61 -1.35 -1.76
CA VAL A 358 -1.10 -0.01 -2.14
C VAL A 358 -2.01 1.09 -1.65
N ASP A 359 -3.33 0.94 -1.76
CA ASP A 359 -4.30 1.93 -1.32
C ASP A 359 -4.35 2.06 0.22
N ARG A 360 -4.17 0.94 0.94
CA ARG A 360 -4.08 0.94 2.41
C ARG A 360 -2.81 1.62 2.89
N ASN A 361 -1.68 1.35 2.23
CA ASN A 361 -0.41 2.02 2.50
C ASN A 361 -0.47 3.51 2.15
N PHE A 362 -1.10 3.88 1.04
CA PHE A 362 -1.37 5.27 0.68
C PHE A 362 -2.15 6.00 1.78
N TYR A 363 -3.21 5.38 2.32
CA TYR A 363 -3.97 5.92 3.42
C TYR A 363 -3.13 6.07 4.69
N SER A 364 -2.33 5.05 5.01
CA SER A 364 -1.44 5.05 6.21
C SER A 364 -0.38 6.15 6.13
N ILE A 365 0.23 6.34 4.96
CA ILE A 365 1.19 7.43 4.70
C ILE A 365 0.51 8.80 4.96
N LEU A 366 -0.68 9.01 4.43
CA LEU A 366 -1.41 10.26 4.68
C LEU A 366 -1.79 10.43 6.14
N ASN A 367 -2.20 9.35 6.81
CA ASN A 367 -2.58 9.38 8.23
C ASN A 367 -1.41 9.79 9.12
N PHE A 368 -0.23 9.22 8.91
CA PHE A 368 0.96 9.54 9.71
C PHE A 368 1.57 10.90 9.35
N ALA A 369 1.40 11.35 8.11
CA ALA A 369 1.90 12.65 7.67
C ALA A 369 0.98 13.83 8.05
N TYR A 370 -0.29 13.57 8.40
CA TYR A 370 -1.28 14.61 8.69
C TYR A 370 -1.01 15.26 10.05
N PHE A 371 -0.63 16.53 10.03
CA PHE A 371 -0.31 17.29 11.24
C PHE A 371 -0.99 18.66 11.23
N TYR A 372 -1.73 18.99 12.29
CA TYR A 372 -2.25 20.34 12.47
C TYR A 372 -1.25 21.18 13.26
N ASP A 373 -0.71 22.23 12.64
CA ASP A 373 0.25 23.14 13.27
C ASP A 373 -0.50 24.31 13.94
N GLU A 374 -0.59 24.28 15.26
CA GLU A 374 -1.27 25.29 16.06
C GLU A 374 -0.70 26.69 15.86
N LYS A 375 0.60 26.83 15.61
CA LYS A 375 1.26 28.13 15.40
C LYS A 375 0.90 28.73 14.05
N ARG A 376 0.76 27.89 13.02
CA ARG A 376 0.41 28.29 11.66
C ARG A 376 -1.09 28.34 11.46
N GLN A 377 -1.89 27.77 12.38
CA GLN A 377 -3.34 27.56 12.23
C GLN A 377 -3.67 26.88 10.90
N ASN A 378 -2.90 25.86 10.55
CA ASN A 378 -2.99 25.21 9.25
C ASN A 378 -2.56 23.74 9.33
N ILE A 379 -3.06 22.93 8.41
CA ILE A 379 -2.60 21.56 8.19
C ILE A 379 -1.22 21.61 7.50
N VAL A 380 -0.29 20.82 8.00
CA VAL A 380 1.00 20.54 7.36
C VAL A 380 1.08 19.04 7.11
N LEU A 381 1.09 18.67 5.83
CA LEU A 381 1.24 17.27 5.46
C LEU A 381 2.73 16.91 5.41
N LYS A 382 3.24 16.31 6.49
CA LYS A 382 4.67 15.99 6.69
C LYS A 382 5.08 14.71 5.97
N LEU A 383 4.93 14.70 4.66
CA LEU A 383 5.36 13.58 3.82
C LEU A 383 6.89 13.51 3.72
N GLU A 384 7.43 12.29 3.72
CA GLU A 384 8.84 12.07 3.44
C GLU A 384 9.23 12.62 2.06
N PRO A 385 10.45 13.11 1.87
CA PRO A 385 10.89 13.73 0.64
C PRO A 385 10.62 12.87 -0.62
N ASN A 386 10.89 11.59 -0.54
CA ASN A 386 10.67 10.67 -1.67
C ASN A 386 9.18 10.45 -1.96
N LEU A 387 8.31 10.52 -0.95
CA LEU A 387 6.87 10.33 -1.08
C LEU A 387 6.12 11.60 -1.53
N ALA A 388 6.61 12.79 -1.18
CA ALA A 388 5.92 14.05 -1.46
C ALA A 388 5.53 14.18 -2.96
N PRO A 389 4.25 14.45 -3.27
CA PRO A 389 3.79 14.53 -4.67
C PRO A 389 4.36 15.75 -5.41
N VAL A 390 4.55 16.86 -4.69
CA VAL A 390 5.17 18.08 -5.20
C VAL A 390 6.44 18.33 -4.41
N LYS A 391 7.57 18.45 -5.11
CA LYS A 391 8.87 18.67 -4.47
C LYS A 391 9.11 20.15 -4.21
N VAL A 392 8.79 21.00 -5.18
CA VAL A 392 9.05 22.43 -5.12
C VAL A 392 7.85 23.25 -5.64
N ALA A 393 7.68 24.43 -5.04
CA ALA A 393 6.72 25.44 -5.52
C ALA A 393 7.46 26.76 -5.75
N VAL A 394 7.09 27.51 -6.81
CA VAL A 394 7.75 28.75 -7.20
C VAL A 394 6.74 29.88 -7.20
N PHE A 395 7.05 30.97 -6.49
CA PHE A 395 6.15 32.11 -6.27
C PHE A 395 6.84 33.45 -6.55
N PRO A 396 6.28 34.31 -7.42
CA PRO A 396 6.65 35.71 -7.39
C PRO A 396 6.08 36.37 -6.12
N LEU A 397 6.87 37.12 -5.35
CA LEU A 397 6.39 37.76 -4.12
C LEU A 397 5.19 38.68 -4.37
N VAL A 398 5.31 39.51 -5.40
CA VAL A 398 4.28 40.43 -5.86
C VAL A 398 3.97 40.21 -7.35
N LYS A 399 2.80 40.67 -7.80
CA LYS A 399 2.40 40.62 -9.21
C LYS A 399 3.09 41.73 -9.97
N SER A 400 4.31 41.45 -10.49
CA SER A 400 4.99 42.33 -11.45
C SER A 400 5.56 41.48 -12.58
N LEU A 401 5.64 42.04 -13.78
CA LEU A 401 6.13 41.29 -14.94
C LEU A 401 7.58 40.79 -14.74
N GLU A 402 8.42 41.54 -14.05
CA GLU A 402 9.82 41.17 -13.79
C GLU A 402 9.92 39.96 -12.84
N PHE A 403 9.17 39.96 -11.71
CA PHE A 403 9.15 38.84 -10.79
C PHE A 403 8.49 37.58 -11.40
N GLU A 404 7.40 37.76 -12.16
CA GLU A 404 6.71 36.68 -12.83
C GLU A 404 7.62 36.03 -13.88
N LYS A 405 8.39 36.81 -14.64
CA LYS A 405 9.34 36.28 -15.62
C LYS A 405 10.41 35.40 -14.96
N ILE A 406 11.09 35.90 -13.93
CA ILE A 406 12.12 35.13 -13.22
C ILE A 406 11.52 33.89 -12.57
N ALA A 407 10.35 34.02 -11.95
CA ALA A 407 9.66 32.88 -11.33
C ALA A 407 9.30 31.80 -12.36
N GLN A 408 8.84 32.23 -13.54
CA GLN A 408 8.50 31.31 -14.64
C GLN A 408 9.76 30.63 -15.23
N ASP A 409 10.86 31.35 -15.36
CA ASP A 409 12.13 30.79 -15.84
C ASP A 409 12.66 29.73 -14.86
N ILE A 410 12.66 30.02 -13.56
CA ILE A 410 13.03 29.06 -12.51
C ILE A 410 12.10 27.87 -12.50
N PHE A 411 10.78 28.07 -12.56
CA PHE A 411 9.81 26.99 -12.64
C PHE A 411 10.06 26.10 -13.87
N ASN A 412 10.27 26.69 -15.05
CA ASN A 412 10.52 25.96 -16.29
C ASN A 412 11.82 25.13 -16.23
N GLU A 413 12.82 25.61 -15.50
CA GLU A 413 14.05 24.84 -15.27
C GLU A 413 13.83 23.70 -14.28
N LEU A 414 13.21 23.97 -13.12
CA LEU A 414 13.04 22.98 -12.06
C LEU A 414 12.06 21.86 -12.43
N LYS A 415 11.02 22.14 -13.22
CA LYS A 415 10.03 21.13 -13.64
C LYS A 415 10.62 20.05 -14.55
N LYS A 416 11.83 20.20 -15.07
CA LYS A 416 12.52 19.17 -15.87
C LYS A 416 12.99 18.01 -14.98
N ASP A 417 13.27 18.27 -13.69
CA ASP A 417 13.85 17.29 -12.76
C ASP A 417 12.93 16.99 -11.56
N PHE A 418 12.02 17.89 -11.25
CA PHE A 418 11.14 17.79 -10.07
C PHE A 418 9.68 17.97 -10.44
N ASN A 419 8.79 17.31 -9.73
CA ASN A 419 7.38 17.69 -9.72
C ASN A 419 7.26 19.06 -9.07
N ALA A 420 7.10 20.08 -9.89
CA ALA A 420 7.08 21.49 -9.49
C ALA A 420 5.71 22.12 -9.75
N VAL A 421 5.35 23.14 -8.96
CA VAL A 421 4.16 23.98 -9.18
C VAL A 421 4.54 25.45 -9.21
N TYR A 422 3.80 26.23 -10.01
CA TYR A 422 3.89 27.67 -10.06
C TYR A 422 2.59 28.28 -9.55
N ASP A 423 2.68 29.25 -8.63
CA ASP A 423 1.47 29.91 -8.10
C ASP A 423 1.72 31.40 -7.86
N LYS A 424 0.82 32.25 -8.38
CA LYS A 424 0.82 33.71 -8.19
C LYS A 424 -0.50 34.23 -7.59
N SER A 425 -1.38 33.30 -7.17
CA SER A 425 -2.73 33.66 -6.71
C SER A 425 -2.79 33.92 -5.21
N GLY A 426 -3.31 35.06 -4.83
CA GLY A 426 -3.47 35.49 -3.43
C GLY A 426 -2.17 35.94 -2.77
N SER A 427 -2.19 36.13 -1.43
CA SER A 427 -1.00 36.55 -0.66
C SER A 427 0.03 35.40 -0.56
N ILE A 428 1.29 35.77 -0.32
CA ILE A 428 2.38 34.78 -0.16
C ILE A 428 2.10 33.81 0.99
N GLY A 429 1.54 34.27 2.10
CA GLY A 429 1.17 33.41 3.22
C GLY A 429 0.13 32.36 2.86
N ARG A 430 -0.90 32.72 2.06
CA ARG A 430 -1.89 31.74 1.56
C ARG A 430 -1.26 30.74 0.60
N ARG A 431 -0.28 31.13 -0.21
CA ARG A 431 0.45 30.21 -1.10
C ARG A 431 1.29 29.22 -0.31
N TYR A 432 1.97 29.67 0.74
CA TYR A 432 2.69 28.77 1.66
C TYR A 432 1.72 27.77 2.34
N ALA A 433 0.61 28.28 2.90
CA ALA A 433 -0.38 27.43 3.55
C ALA A 433 -0.91 26.33 2.62
N ARG A 434 -1.32 26.69 1.39
CA ARG A 434 -1.80 25.71 0.40
C ARG A 434 -0.77 24.63 0.07
N ASN A 435 0.51 25.01 0.02
CA ASN A 435 1.59 24.07 -0.29
C ASN A 435 2.00 23.23 0.93
N ASP A 436 1.93 23.78 2.15
CA ASP A 436 2.07 22.99 3.39
C ASP A 436 0.99 21.91 3.47
N GLU A 437 -0.27 22.24 3.11
CA GLU A 437 -1.42 21.30 3.12
C GLU A 437 -1.30 20.13 2.14
N ILE A 438 -0.56 20.27 1.05
CA ILE A 438 -0.35 19.20 0.07
C ILE A 438 1.03 18.52 0.19
N GLY A 439 1.82 18.92 1.18
CA GLY A 439 3.10 18.31 1.49
C GLY A 439 4.26 18.76 0.62
N THR A 440 4.17 19.93 -0.04
CA THR A 440 5.29 20.48 -0.85
C THR A 440 6.50 20.76 0.04
N LEU A 441 7.66 20.21 -0.31
CA LEU A 441 8.86 20.26 0.54
C LEU A 441 9.45 21.66 0.65
N PHE A 442 9.62 22.35 -0.49
CA PHE A 442 10.29 23.61 -0.60
C PHE A 442 9.48 24.63 -1.40
N CYS A 443 9.32 25.82 -0.83
CA CYS A 443 8.67 26.95 -1.53
C CYS A 443 9.72 28.02 -1.84
N ILE A 444 9.90 28.30 -3.12
CA ILE A 444 10.87 29.25 -3.67
C ILE A 444 10.15 30.56 -3.92
N THR A 445 10.64 31.64 -3.31
CA THR A 445 10.06 32.98 -3.46
C THR A 445 11.03 33.91 -4.15
N ILE A 446 10.54 34.57 -5.20
CA ILE A 446 11.23 35.59 -5.97
C ILE A 446 10.86 36.94 -5.41
N ASP A 447 11.86 37.73 -4.96
CA ASP A 447 11.72 39.03 -4.35
C ASP A 447 12.71 40.06 -4.95
N ASP A 448 12.80 41.27 -4.36
CA ASP A 448 13.71 42.33 -4.85
C ASP A 448 15.17 41.89 -4.92
N ASP A 449 15.62 41.06 -3.99
CA ASP A 449 17.01 40.54 -4.02
C ASP A 449 17.22 39.55 -5.18
N SER A 450 16.14 38.93 -5.66
CA SER A 450 16.23 38.04 -6.83
C SER A 450 16.55 38.80 -8.09
N LEU A 451 16.02 40.00 -8.25
CA LEU A 451 16.38 40.90 -9.35
C LEU A 451 17.83 41.43 -9.24
N LYS A 452 18.17 41.96 -8.07
CA LYS A 452 19.45 42.67 -7.85
C LYS A 452 20.63 41.74 -7.67
N LYS A 453 20.45 40.59 -6.98
CA LYS A 453 21.56 39.71 -6.52
C LYS A 453 21.47 38.28 -7.08
N LYS A 454 20.49 37.99 -7.97
CA LYS A 454 20.28 36.68 -8.59
C LYS A 454 20.25 35.55 -7.56
N ASN A 455 19.49 35.75 -6.47
CA ASN A 455 19.25 34.74 -5.45
C ASN A 455 17.76 34.66 -5.15
N VAL A 456 17.34 33.59 -4.50
CA VAL A 456 15.95 33.34 -4.12
C VAL A 456 15.85 32.92 -2.66
N THR A 457 14.68 33.13 -2.06
CA THR A 457 14.38 32.59 -0.74
C THR A 457 13.73 31.22 -0.90
N VAL A 458 14.28 30.20 -0.22
CA VAL A 458 13.72 28.85 -0.13
C VAL A 458 13.19 28.63 1.26
N ARG A 459 11.87 28.37 1.37
CA ARG A 459 11.19 28.06 2.63
C ARG A 459 10.99 26.56 2.75
N ILE A 460 11.30 26.00 3.91
CA ILE A 460 11.17 24.59 4.25
C ILE A 460 9.79 24.36 4.85
N ARG A 461 9.05 23.37 4.35
CA ARG A 461 7.71 22.98 4.85
C ARG A 461 7.70 22.74 6.37
N ASP A 462 8.55 21.85 6.85
CA ASP A 462 8.45 21.34 8.23
C ASP A 462 8.81 22.38 9.29
N SER A 463 9.84 23.16 9.07
CA SER A 463 10.34 24.16 10.02
C SER A 463 9.84 25.58 9.80
N ALA A 464 9.27 25.86 8.62
CA ALA A 464 9.00 27.21 8.09
C ALA A 464 10.23 28.14 8.04
N LYS A 465 11.43 27.62 8.33
CA LYS A 465 12.68 28.37 8.18
C LYS A 465 12.95 28.69 6.71
N GLN A 466 13.67 29.76 6.48
CA GLN A 466 14.00 30.22 5.13
C GLN A 466 15.50 30.40 4.97
N VAL A 467 15.99 30.06 3.80
CA VAL A 467 17.39 30.22 3.42
C VAL A 467 17.50 30.93 2.08
N ARG A 468 18.50 31.80 1.92
CA ARG A 468 18.75 32.52 0.69
C ARG A 468 19.80 31.77 -0.12
N ILE A 469 19.46 31.37 -1.35
CA ILE A 469 20.28 30.55 -2.25
C ILE A 469 20.47 31.30 -3.60
N LYS A 470 21.62 31.21 -4.21
CA LYS A 470 21.85 31.73 -5.56
C LYS A 470 21.08 30.90 -6.59
N ILE A 471 20.43 31.53 -7.56
CA ILE A 471 19.65 30.88 -8.61
C ILE A 471 20.43 29.80 -9.34
N LYS A 472 21.72 30.06 -9.65
CA LYS A 472 22.58 29.12 -10.37
C LYS A 472 22.83 27.79 -9.61
N ASP A 473 22.81 27.80 -8.27
CA ASP A 473 23.14 26.67 -7.42
C ASP A 473 21.87 25.98 -6.91
N LEU A 474 20.66 26.56 -7.16
CA LEU A 474 19.41 26.17 -6.60
C LEU A 474 19.04 24.71 -6.93
N LYS A 475 19.15 24.30 -8.18
CA LYS A 475 18.78 22.98 -8.66
C LYS A 475 19.61 21.89 -8.00
N GLU A 476 20.93 22.08 -7.91
CA GLU A 476 21.85 21.15 -7.27
C GLU A 476 21.53 20.99 -5.77
N PHE A 477 21.33 22.10 -5.05
CA PHE A 477 21.04 22.05 -3.63
C PHE A 477 19.67 21.43 -3.31
N LEU A 478 18.67 21.69 -4.16
CA LEU A 478 17.38 21.01 -4.03
C LEU A 478 17.52 19.50 -4.25
N ARG A 479 18.32 19.07 -5.24
CA ARG A 479 18.56 17.65 -5.51
C ARG A 479 19.21 16.98 -4.30
N LYS A 480 20.24 17.59 -3.72
CA LYS A 480 20.90 17.09 -2.51
C LYS A 480 19.95 17.02 -1.32
N ALA A 481 19.14 18.05 -1.10
CA ALA A 481 18.18 18.07 0.00
C ALA A 481 17.06 17.04 -0.15
N ILE A 482 16.56 16.82 -1.38
CA ILE A 482 15.43 15.91 -1.64
C ILE A 482 15.86 14.44 -1.67
N TYR A 483 16.98 14.13 -2.33
CA TYR A 483 17.37 12.75 -2.62
C TYR A 483 18.56 12.24 -1.82
N GLU A 484 19.39 13.14 -1.27
CA GLU A 484 20.56 12.77 -0.48
C GLU A 484 20.40 13.11 1.02
N GLY A 485 19.27 13.73 1.40
CA GLY A 485 18.94 14.05 2.80
C GLY A 485 19.77 15.19 3.40
N GLU A 486 20.44 15.99 2.58
CA GLU A 486 21.22 17.11 3.10
C GLU A 486 20.33 18.26 3.58
N ASP A 487 20.70 18.86 4.71
CA ASP A 487 19.98 20.03 5.24
C ASP A 487 20.21 21.26 4.35
N ILE A 488 19.14 21.70 3.65
CA ILE A 488 19.19 22.83 2.73
C ILE A 488 19.62 24.15 3.42
N LEU A 489 19.49 24.26 4.73
CA LEU A 489 19.93 25.42 5.49
C LEU A 489 21.47 25.63 5.46
N LYS A 490 22.22 24.57 5.17
CA LYS A 490 23.69 24.63 5.03
C LYS A 490 24.15 25.32 3.75
N PHE A 491 23.29 25.41 2.73
CA PHE A 491 23.66 25.90 1.40
C PHE A 491 23.52 27.40 1.20
N GLY A 492 23.12 28.17 2.25
CA GLY A 492 22.93 29.60 2.09
C GLY A 492 22.79 30.36 3.41
N LYS A 493 22.45 31.64 3.29
CA LYS A 493 22.23 32.48 4.47
C LYS A 493 20.82 32.35 4.98
N ILE A 494 20.67 31.97 6.25
CA ILE A 494 19.37 31.89 6.92
C ILE A 494 18.73 33.28 6.94
N VAL A 495 17.44 33.37 6.59
CA VAL A 495 16.67 34.61 6.57
C VAL A 495 15.94 34.76 7.90
N ASP A 496 16.19 35.84 8.64
CA ASP A 496 15.42 36.18 9.84
C ASP A 496 14.07 36.79 9.44
N THR A 497 13.01 36.01 9.58
CA THR A 497 11.64 36.45 9.25
C THR A 497 10.98 37.35 10.29
N ARG A 498 11.65 37.60 11.43
CA ARG A 498 11.13 38.47 12.51
C ARG A 498 11.42 39.95 12.30
N LYS A 499 12.19 40.30 11.28
CA LYS A 499 12.59 41.69 10.97
C LYS A 499 11.83 42.34 9.81
N LYS A 500 10.55 41.96 9.59
CA LYS A 500 9.68 42.67 8.65
C LYS A 500 8.40 43.15 9.31
#